data_e7091958986ba1bdc69ccb5b9a332b21
#
_entry.id   e7091958986ba1bdc69ccb5b9a332b21
#
_cell.length_a   1.000
_cell.length_b   1.000
_cell.length_c   1.000
_cell.angle_alpha   90.00
_cell.angle_beta   90.00
_cell.angle_gamma   90.00
#
_symmetry.space_group_name_H-M   'P 1'
#
loop_
_entity.id
_entity.type
_entity.pdbx_description
1 polymer ?
#
loop_
_entity_poly.entity_id
_entity_poly.type
_entity_poly.pdbx_seq_one_letter_code
_entity_poly.pdbx_strand_id
1 'polypeptide(L)'
;MNFSHKFQVWLTERDMVYYIVGSLLLAATITDIFWRRIPNILVLIYFVSGIFILHSDFLIRFCISLIIFSALYRLKFFGAGDVKLFSLIIGFLGVYDGINMSVIALIFAGAGALVYLIFSAQLVKRFNMLVNYCIRVLACGRLEKYGEYGLRDKHMMPMAPYFLAGFILWRCFC
;
A
#
# COMPACT_ATOMS: atom_id res chain seq x y z
N MET A 1 -16.07 -16.72 -33.94
CA MET A 1 -16.23 -15.78 -32.79
C MET A 1 -15.45 -14.53 -33.13
N ASN A 2 -16.16 -13.41 -33.42
CA ASN A 2 -15.56 -12.20 -34.03
C ASN A 2 -14.53 -11.53 -33.08
N PHE A 3 -13.43 -11.06 -33.63
CA PHE A 3 -12.37 -10.28 -32.93
C PHE A 3 -12.96 -9.09 -32.16
N SER A 4 -13.96 -8.42 -32.74
CA SER A 4 -14.69 -7.31 -32.13
C SER A 4 -15.40 -7.73 -30.82
N HIS A 5 -16.01 -8.91 -30.75
CA HIS A 5 -16.71 -9.38 -29.57
C HIS A 5 -15.72 -9.72 -28.41
N LYS A 6 -14.58 -10.34 -28.72
CA LYS A 6 -13.55 -10.61 -27.73
C LYS A 6 -12.95 -9.33 -27.16
N PHE A 7 -12.75 -8.30 -28.01
CA PHE A 7 -12.22 -7.00 -27.59
C PHE A 7 -13.19 -6.25 -26.68
N GLN A 8 -14.50 -6.28 -27.00
CA GLN A 8 -15.53 -5.68 -26.14
C GLN A 8 -15.62 -6.36 -24.76
N VAL A 9 -15.59 -7.70 -24.72
CA VAL A 9 -15.60 -8.47 -23.46
C VAL A 9 -14.36 -8.12 -22.62
N TRP A 10 -13.17 -8.05 -23.22
CA TRP A 10 -11.94 -7.70 -22.54
C TRP A 10 -11.96 -6.28 -21.95
N LEU A 11 -12.52 -5.29 -22.67
CA LEU A 11 -12.70 -3.93 -22.14
C LEU A 11 -13.65 -3.91 -20.95
N THR A 12 -14.76 -4.63 -21.03
CA THR A 12 -15.74 -4.70 -19.93
C THR A 12 -15.18 -5.37 -18.69
N GLU A 13 -14.36 -6.42 -18.85
CA GLU A 13 -13.70 -7.08 -17.72
C GLU A 13 -12.68 -6.16 -17.02
N ARG A 14 -11.91 -5.41 -17.80
CA ARG A 14 -10.96 -4.43 -17.23
C ARG A 14 -11.66 -3.32 -16.45
N ASP A 15 -12.74 -2.79 -16.99
CA ASP A 15 -13.51 -1.75 -16.30
C ASP A 15 -14.11 -2.27 -14.98
N MET A 16 -14.63 -3.49 -14.95
CA MET A 16 -15.10 -4.12 -13.70
C MET A 16 -13.99 -4.23 -12.65
N VAL A 17 -12.78 -4.64 -13.05
CA VAL A 17 -11.64 -4.73 -12.13
C VAL A 17 -11.30 -3.36 -11.54
N TYR A 18 -11.32 -2.30 -12.33
CA TYR A 18 -11.06 -0.95 -11.81
C TYR A 18 -12.13 -0.48 -10.82
N TYR A 19 -13.41 -0.77 -11.05
CA TYR A 19 -14.46 -0.47 -10.08
C TYR A 19 -14.29 -1.24 -8.77
N ILE A 20 -13.88 -2.51 -8.84
CA ILE A 20 -13.63 -3.35 -7.67
C ILE A 20 -12.44 -2.80 -6.87
N VAL A 21 -11.33 -2.48 -7.54
CA VAL A 21 -10.15 -1.89 -6.87
C VAL A 21 -10.49 -0.53 -6.28
N GLY A 22 -11.24 0.30 -6.99
CA GLY A 22 -11.72 1.59 -6.48
C GLY A 22 -12.58 1.43 -5.22
N SER A 23 -13.54 0.50 -5.21
CA SER A 23 -14.38 0.21 -4.04
C SER A 23 -13.58 -0.37 -2.88
N LEU A 24 -12.59 -1.24 -3.13
CA LEU A 24 -11.65 -1.74 -2.13
C LEU A 24 -10.90 -0.59 -1.46
N LEU A 25 -10.33 0.32 -2.26
CA LEU A 25 -9.55 1.43 -1.75
C LEU A 25 -10.39 2.45 -1.01
N LEU A 26 -11.62 2.70 -1.44
CA LEU A 26 -12.59 3.52 -0.70
C LEU A 26 -12.92 2.91 0.65
N ALA A 27 -13.27 1.62 0.69
CA ALA A 27 -13.58 0.91 1.93
C ALA A 27 -12.35 0.85 2.86
N ALA A 28 -11.16 0.57 2.31
CA ALA A 28 -9.91 0.57 3.08
C ALA A 28 -9.60 1.96 3.65
N THR A 29 -9.82 3.04 2.87
CA THR A 29 -9.63 4.42 3.32
C THR A 29 -10.55 4.77 4.47
N ILE A 30 -11.83 4.42 4.38
CA ILE A 30 -12.81 4.66 5.44
C ILE A 30 -12.39 3.93 6.72
N THR A 31 -12.06 2.64 6.61
CA THR A 31 -11.67 1.84 7.78
C THR A 31 -10.35 2.31 8.38
N ASP A 32 -9.39 2.73 7.57
CA ASP A 32 -8.08 3.21 8.03
C ASP A 32 -8.18 4.57 8.73
N ILE A 33 -9.03 5.48 8.26
CA ILE A 33 -9.28 6.78 8.90
C ILE A 33 -9.97 6.59 10.26
N PHE A 34 -11.02 5.74 10.32
CA PHE A 34 -11.83 5.60 11.55
C PHE A 34 -11.17 4.66 12.57
N TRP A 35 -10.63 3.54 12.15
CA TRP A 35 -10.09 2.50 13.05
C TRP A 35 -8.58 2.33 13.00
N ARG A 36 -7.89 3.02 12.08
CA ARG A 36 -6.43 2.90 11.84
C ARG A 36 -5.99 1.44 11.69
N ARG A 37 -6.87 0.63 11.13
CA ARG A 37 -6.65 -0.80 10.85
C ARG A 37 -7.49 -1.21 9.66
N ILE A 38 -6.91 -1.99 8.77
CA ILE A 38 -7.64 -2.63 7.68
C ILE A 38 -8.20 -3.95 8.24
N PRO A 39 -9.55 -4.10 8.34
CA PRO A 39 -10.15 -5.32 8.90
C PRO A 39 -9.89 -6.50 7.97
N ASN A 40 -9.56 -7.65 8.57
CA ASN A 40 -9.31 -8.88 7.81
C ASN A 40 -10.52 -9.33 7.00
N ILE A 41 -11.73 -9.02 7.45
CA ILE A 41 -12.97 -9.36 6.75
C ILE A 41 -13.07 -8.64 5.40
N LEU A 42 -12.65 -7.38 5.34
CA LEU A 42 -12.60 -6.62 4.10
C LEU A 42 -11.63 -7.29 3.11
N VAL A 43 -10.42 -7.62 3.57
CA VAL A 43 -9.43 -8.34 2.77
C VAL A 43 -9.98 -9.66 2.25
N LEU A 44 -10.69 -10.42 3.10
CA LEU A 44 -11.29 -11.70 2.75
C LEU A 44 -12.38 -11.56 1.67
N ILE A 45 -13.28 -10.58 1.80
CA ILE A 45 -14.35 -10.34 0.84
C ILE A 45 -13.75 -10.06 -0.55
N TYR A 46 -12.77 -9.15 -0.64
CA TYR A 46 -12.15 -8.83 -1.92
C TYR A 46 -11.24 -9.93 -2.44
N PHE A 47 -10.62 -10.72 -1.57
CA PHE A 47 -9.88 -11.91 -1.97
C PHE A 47 -10.79 -12.95 -2.64
N VAL A 48 -11.93 -13.23 -2.03
CA VAL A 48 -12.93 -14.15 -2.59
C VAL A 48 -13.46 -13.61 -3.92
N SER A 49 -13.80 -12.32 -4.01
CA SER A 49 -14.25 -11.72 -5.27
C SER A 49 -13.20 -11.81 -6.38
N GLY A 50 -11.90 -11.66 -6.05
CA GLY A 50 -10.80 -11.81 -6.99
C GLY A 50 -10.70 -13.23 -7.57
N ILE A 51 -10.89 -14.25 -6.74
CA ILE A 51 -10.91 -15.64 -7.19
C ILE A 51 -12.09 -15.89 -8.15
N PHE A 52 -13.27 -15.35 -7.86
CA PHE A 52 -14.44 -15.55 -8.71
C PHE A 52 -14.32 -14.86 -10.07
N ILE A 53 -13.65 -13.71 -10.15
CA ILE A 53 -13.58 -12.88 -11.36
C ILE A 53 -12.37 -13.23 -12.22
N LEU A 54 -11.20 -13.37 -11.62
CA LEU A 54 -9.92 -13.57 -12.33
C LEU A 54 -9.35 -14.98 -12.18
N HIS A 55 -10.04 -15.87 -11.45
CA HIS A 55 -9.71 -17.28 -11.29
C HIS A 55 -8.24 -17.52 -10.83
N SER A 56 -7.52 -18.39 -11.55
CA SER A 56 -6.14 -18.78 -11.24
C SER A 56 -5.14 -17.62 -11.34
N ASP A 57 -5.35 -16.69 -12.27
CA ASP A 57 -4.42 -15.58 -12.52
C ASP A 57 -4.32 -14.64 -11.31
N PHE A 58 -5.46 -14.39 -10.66
CA PHE A 58 -5.50 -13.63 -9.42
C PHE A 58 -4.70 -14.32 -8.31
N LEU A 59 -4.91 -15.62 -8.10
CA LEU A 59 -4.25 -16.38 -7.05
C LEU A 59 -2.74 -16.37 -7.21
N ILE A 60 -2.24 -16.62 -8.41
CA ILE A 60 -0.81 -16.64 -8.69
C ILE A 60 -0.18 -15.28 -8.40
N ARG A 61 -0.76 -14.19 -8.93
CA ARG A 61 -0.27 -12.83 -8.73
C ARG A 61 -0.35 -12.41 -7.26
N PHE A 62 -1.44 -12.73 -6.58
CA PHE A 62 -1.63 -12.46 -5.16
C PHE A 62 -0.62 -13.19 -4.30
N CYS A 63 -0.40 -14.51 -4.50
CA CYS A 63 0.56 -15.29 -3.72
C CYS A 63 2.00 -14.81 -3.92
N ILE A 64 2.40 -14.54 -5.17
CA ILE A 64 3.76 -14.03 -5.47
C ILE A 64 3.96 -12.68 -4.78
N SER A 65 3.02 -11.75 -4.91
CA SER A 65 3.12 -10.43 -4.28
C SER A 65 3.11 -10.53 -2.76
N LEU A 66 2.27 -11.40 -2.18
CA LEU A 66 2.23 -11.61 -0.73
C LEU A 66 3.57 -12.11 -0.19
N ILE A 67 4.24 -13.04 -0.88
CA ILE A 67 5.56 -13.55 -0.48
C ILE A 67 6.59 -12.42 -0.50
N ILE A 68 6.66 -11.65 -1.58
CA ILE A 68 7.61 -10.54 -1.75
C ILE A 68 7.39 -9.47 -0.67
N PHE A 69 6.16 -9.00 -0.50
CA PHE A 69 5.84 -7.97 0.50
C PHE A 69 5.92 -8.48 1.95
N SER A 70 5.73 -9.78 2.18
CA SER A 70 5.98 -10.40 3.49
C SER A 70 7.45 -10.34 3.88
N ALA A 71 8.38 -10.47 2.92
CA ALA A 71 9.80 -10.26 3.19
C ALA A 71 10.09 -8.81 3.59
N LEU A 72 9.49 -7.83 2.91
CA LEU A 72 9.60 -6.40 3.26
C LEU A 72 8.96 -6.07 4.62
N TYR A 73 7.88 -6.75 4.98
CA TYR A 73 7.28 -6.67 6.31
C TYR A 73 8.23 -7.12 7.41
N ARG A 74 8.99 -8.21 7.20
CA ARG A 74 10.02 -8.67 8.14
C ARG A 74 11.12 -7.63 8.36
N LEU A 75 11.45 -6.86 7.33
CA LEU A 75 12.39 -5.73 7.41
C LEU A 75 11.77 -4.48 8.07
N LYS A 76 10.49 -4.53 8.50
CA LYS A 76 9.74 -3.44 9.13
C LYS A 76 9.54 -2.19 8.26
N PHE A 77 9.62 -2.33 6.94
CA PHE A 77 9.32 -1.24 6.01
C PHE A 77 7.83 -0.94 5.90
N PHE A 78 6.98 -1.97 5.98
CA PHE A 78 5.53 -1.87 5.79
C PHE A 78 4.76 -2.44 6.99
N GLY A 79 3.55 -1.93 7.21
CA GLY A 79 2.60 -2.51 8.13
C GLY A 79 1.94 -3.78 7.55
N ALA A 80 1.46 -4.68 8.43
CA ALA A 80 0.79 -5.91 8.00
C ALA A 80 -0.49 -5.64 7.17
N GLY A 81 -1.16 -4.50 7.42
CA GLY A 81 -2.34 -4.05 6.66
C GLY A 81 -1.96 -3.68 5.23
N ASP A 82 -0.86 -2.92 5.08
CA ASP A 82 -0.38 -2.44 3.78
C ASP A 82 0.03 -3.59 2.88
N VAL A 83 0.72 -4.60 3.43
CA VAL A 83 1.12 -5.81 2.68
C VAL A 83 -0.09 -6.50 2.06
N LYS A 84 -1.18 -6.64 2.81
CA LYS A 84 -2.42 -7.27 2.31
C LYS A 84 -3.06 -6.42 1.22
N LEU A 85 -3.08 -5.10 1.40
CA LEU A 85 -3.64 -4.16 0.44
C LEU A 85 -2.84 -4.19 -0.87
N PHE A 86 -1.50 -4.11 -0.81
CA PHE A 86 -0.61 -4.24 -1.96
C PHE A 86 -0.85 -5.55 -2.73
N SER A 87 -0.94 -6.66 -1.99
CA SER A 87 -1.12 -7.97 -2.62
C SER A 87 -2.47 -8.08 -3.33
N LEU A 88 -3.54 -7.50 -2.78
CA LEU A 88 -4.85 -7.44 -3.44
C LEU A 88 -4.80 -6.57 -4.70
N ILE A 89 -4.19 -5.39 -4.63
CA ILE A 89 -4.07 -4.48 -5.78
C ILE A 89 -3.33 -5.15 -6.93
N ILE A 90 -2.18 -5.79 -6.65
CA ILE A 90 -1.39 -6.51 -7.67
C ILE A 90 -2.17 -7.73 -8.19
N GLY A 91 -2.89 -8.42 -7.32
CA GLY A 91 -3.76 -9.53 -7.73
C GLY A 91 -4.80 -9.11 -8.77
N PHE A 92 -5.46 -7.98 -8.55
CA PHE A 92 -6.50 -7.44 -9.43
C PHE A 92 -5.94 -6.76 -10.69
N LEU A 93 -5.03 -5.81 -10.55
CA LEU A 93 -4.52 -5.01 -11.67
C LEU A 93 -3.44 -5.74 -12.49
N GLY A 94 -2.85 -6.78 -11.94
CA GLY A 94 -1.67 -7.41 -12.51
C GLY A 94 -0.38 -6.81 -11.95
N VAL A 95 0.74 -7.49 -12.24
CA VAL A 95 2.04 -7.13 -11.62
C VAL A 95 2.50 -5.75 -12.09
N TYR A 96 2.45 -5.46 -13.38
CA TYR A 96 2.94 -4.22 -13.96
C TYR A 96 2.12 -3.00 -13.50
N ASP A 97 0.81 -3.05 -13.73
CA ASP A 97 -0.11 -1.96 -13.40
C ASP A 97 -0.23 -1.77 -11.89
N GLY A 98 -0.27 -2.88 -11.13
CA GLY A 98 -0.32 -2.85 -9.68
C GLY A 98 0.93 -2.25 -9.03
N ILE A 99 2.13 -2.52 -9.57
CA ILE A 99 3.37 -1.91 -9.08
C ILE A 99 3.41 -0.42 -9.44
N ASN A 100 3.10 -0.04 -10.67
CA ASN A 100 3.10 1.36 -11.10
C ASN A 100 2.14 2.20 -10.24
N MET A 101 0.90 1.73 -10.05
CA MET A 101 -0.06 2.38 -9.17
C MET A 101 0.46 2.48 -7.73
N SER A 102 1.06 1.41 -7.23
CA SER A 102 1.60 1.36 -5.86
C SER A 102 2.77 2.33 -5.67
N VAL A 103 3.66 2.48 -6.66
CA VAL A 103 4.76 3.45 -6.62
C VAL A 103 4.22 4.88 -6.57
N ILE A 104 3.22 5.21 -7.39
CA ILE A 104 2.57 6.52 -7.34
C ILE A 104 1.97 6.76 -5.95
N ALA A 105 1.25 5.79 -5.40
CA ALA A 105 0.67 5.88 -4.07
C ALA A 105 1.72 6.11 -2.97
N LEU A 106 2.86 5.43 -3.05
CA LEU A 106 3.99 5.61 -2.11
C LEU A 106 4.63 6.99 -2.21
N ILE A 107 4.74 7.55 -3.41
CA ILE A 107 5.24 8.93 -3.61
C ILE A 107 4.30 9.91 -2.90
N PHE A 108 2.98 9.75 -3.07
CA PHE A 108 1.98 10.58 -2.37
C PHE A 108 2.01 10.40 -0.86
N ALA A 109 2.16 9.18 -0.38
CA ALA A 109 2.30 8.90 1.05
C ALA A 109 3.56 9.56 1.63
N GLY A 110 4.68 9.49 0.91
CA GLY A 110 5.93 10.16 1.29
C GLY A 110 5.78 11.68 1.32
N ALA A 111 5.18 12.28 0.30
CA ALA A 111 4.89 13.71 0.25
C ALA A 111 3.97 14.14 1.40
N GLY A 112 2.90 13.40 1.66
CA GLY A 112 2.00 13.66 2.78
C GLY A 112 2.67 13.55 4.14
N ALA A 113 3.56 12.56 4.32
CA ALA A 113 4.35 12.42 5.53
C ALA A 113 5.32 13.59 5.73
N LEU A 114 5.97 14.08 4.66
CA LEU A 114 6.83 15.26 4.70
C LEU A 114 6.04 16.52 5.09
N VAL A 115 4.91 16.75 4.45
CA VAL A 115 4.03 17.87 4.76
C VAL A 115 3.61 17.83 6.24
N TYR A 116 3.17 16.66 6.72
CA TYR A 116 2.81 16.49 8.13
C TYR A 116 3.98 16.79 9.08
N LEU A 117 5.20 16.32 8.77
CA LEU A 117 6.40 16.57 9.55
C LEU A 117 6.77 18.07 9.63
N ILE A 118 6.59 18.78 8.52
CA ILE A 118 6.82 20.23 8.44
C ILE A 118 5.82 20.97 9.34
N PHE A 119 4.52 20.68 9.19
CA PHE A 119 3.47 21.35 9.95
C PHE A 119 3.48 21.03 11.46
N SER A 120 3.92 19.82 11.83
CA SER A 120 3.99 19.41 13.23
C SER A 120 5.26 19.92 13.95
N ALA A 121 6.11 20.69 13.27
CA ALA A 121 7.40 21.18 13.79
C ALA A 121 8.32 20.09 14.39
N GLN A 122 8.06 18.84 14.07
CA GLN A 122 8.83 17.69 14.58
C GLN A 122 9.97 17.28 13.66
N LEU A 123 10.06 17.88 12.47
CA LEU A 123 11.06 17.54 11.46
C LEU A 123 12.48 17.67 12.00
N VAL A 124 12.80 18.80 12.63
CA VAL A 124 14.13 19.07 13.20
C VAL A 124 14.45 18.08 14.32
N LYS A 125 13.47 17.79 15.19
CA LYS A 125 13.66 16.86 16.31
C LYS A 125 13.91 15.43 15.81
N ARG A 126 13.17 14.97 14.82
CA ARG A 126 13.32 13.62 14.22
C ARG A 126 14.62 13.53 13.42
N PHE A 127 14.96 14.58 12.68
CA PHE A 127 16.22 14.64 11.94
C PHE A 127 17.42 14.57 12.88
N ASN A 128 17.44 15.35 13.96
CA ASN A 128 18.50 15.31 14.97
C ASN A 128 18.60 13.92 15.66
N MET A 129 17.44 13.26 15.90
CA MET A 129 17.45 11.89 16.42
C MET A 129 18.09 10.91 15.43
N LEU A 130 17.78 11.03 14.15
CA LEU A 130 18.36 10.19 13.10
C LEU A 130 19.87 10.39 12.99
N VAL A 131 20.31 11.65 12.94
CA VAL A 131 21.73 12.01 12.88
C VAL A 131 22.49 11.46 14.10
N ASN A 132 21.95 11.67 15.30
CA ASN A 132 22.54 11.14 16.53
C ASN A 132 22.56 9.61 16.58
N TYR A 133 21.58 8.95 16.01
CA TYR A 133 21.56 7.49 15.85
C TYR A 133 22.66 7.03 14.88
N CYS A 134 22.76 7.65 13.72
CA CYS A 134 23.82 7.34 12.76
C CYS A 134 25.23 7.54 13.33
N ILE A 135 25.44 8.63 14.05
CA ILE A 135 26.75 8.91 14.72
C ILE A 135 27.06 7.82 15.74
N ARG A 136 26.09 7.39 16.56
CA ARG A 136 26.29 6.32 17.55
C ARG A 136 26.58 4.97 16.88
N VAL A 137 25.82 4.60 15.84
CA VAL A 137 26.05 3.35 15.09
C VAL A 137 27.46 3.34 14.49
N LEU A 138 27.90 4.45 13.92
CA LEU A 138 29.25 4.59 13.36
C LEU A 138 30.33 4.55 14.44
N ALA A 139 30.06 5.15 15.62
CA ALA A 139 31.04 5.20 16.72
C ALA A 139 31.15 3.88 17.50
N CYS A 140 30.02 3.18 17.72
CA CYS A 140 29.94 1.97 18.55
C CYS A 140 29.96 0.67 17.75
N GLY A 141 29.77 0.70 16.42
CA GLY A 141 29.69 -0.48 15.56
C GLY A 141 28.56 -1.45 15.87
N ARG A 142 27.60 -1.07 16.72
CA ARG A 142 26.46 -1.89 17.12
C ARG A 142 25.17 -1.24 16.68
N LEU A 143 24.31 -2.03 16.02
CA LEU A 143 22.94 -1.64 15.65
C LEU A 143 22.07 -1.69 16.92
N GLU A 144 21.90 -0.56 17.59
CA GLU A 144 20.92 -0.41 18.67
C GLU A 144 19.51 -0.29 18.08
N LYS A 145 18.48 -0.74 18.82
CA LYS A 145 17.11 -0.61 18.38
C LYS A 145 16.72 0.87 18.26
N TYR A 146 16.53 1.32 17.02
CA TYR A 146 15.96 2.64 16.75
C TYR A 146 14.55 2.70 17.35
N GLY A 147 14.31 3.56 18.34
CA GLY A 147 12.97 3.75 18.93
C GLY A 147 12.83 3.39 20.42
N GLU A 148 13.86 2.95 21.12
CA GLU A 148 13.78 2.71 22.56
C GLU A 148 13.72 4.02 23.38
N TYR A 149 13.99 5.15 22.74
CA TYR A 149 13.91 6.49 23.33
C TYR A 149 12.53 7.14 23.09
N GLY A 150 11.47 6.61 23.75
CA GLY A 150 10.33 7.42 24.20
C GLY A 150 9.35 7.97 23.15
N LEU A 151 9.43 7.60 21.89
CA LEU A 151 8.41 7.94 20.91
C LEU A 151 7.45 6.76 20.69
N ARG A 152 6.66 6.49 21.70
CA ARG A 152 5.38 5.77 21.56
C ARG A 152 4.39 6.72 20.87
N ASP A 153 4.75 7.16 19.67
CA ASP A 153 3.91 8.05 18.89
C ASP A 153 2.69 7.29 18.43
N LYS A 154 1.58 7.60 19.05
CA LYS A 154 0.20 7.24 18.71
C LYS A 154 -0.23 7.79 17.33
N HIS A 155 0.66 8.43 16.61
CA HIS A 155 0.42 9.10 15.32
C HIS A 155 0.94 8.28 14.14
N MET A 156 0.44 7.04 14.00
CA MET A 156 0.57 6.35 12.72
C MET A 156 -0.34 7.04 11.71
N MET A 157 0.23 7.52 10.62
CA MET A 157 -0.53 8.11 9.51
C MET A 157 -1.32 7.00 8.80
N PRO A 158 -2.62 7.22 8.49
CA PRO A 158 -3.38 6.28 7.67
C PRO A 158 -2.77 6.25 6.26
N MET A 159 -2.44 5.06 5.75
CA MET A 159 -1.84 4.90 4.42
C MET A 159 -2.87 4.71 3.30
N ALA A 160 -4.02 4.13 3.60
CA ALA A 160 -5.03 3.82 2.60
C ALA A 160 -5.54 5.02 1.78
N PRO A 161 -5.70 6.26 2.33
CA PRO A 161 -6.07 7.43 1.55
C PRO A 161 -5.08 7.76 0.43
N TYR A 162 -3.79 7.54 0.66
CA TYR A 162 -2.76 7.78 -0.35
C TYR A 162 -2.80 6.76 -1.48
N PHE A 163 -3.21 5.52 -1.17
CA PHE A 163 -3.46 4.50 -2.20
C PHE A 163 -4.65 4.86 -3.07
N LEU A 164 -5.71 5.40 -2.46
CA LEU A 164 -6.86 5.88 -3.20
C LEU A 164 -6.48 7.07 -4.12
N ALA A 165 -5.74 8.04 -3.61
CA ALA A 165 -5.25 9.17 -4.40
C ALA A 165 -4.33 8.70 -5.54
N GLY A 166 -3.41 7.78 -5.26
CA GLY A 166 -2.53 7.17 -6.25
C GLY A 166 -3.30 6.44 -7.35
N PHE A 167 -4.35 5.70 -6.98
CA PHE A 167 -5.21 5.01 -7.93
C PHE A 167 -5.97 5.97 -8.86
N ILE A 168 -6.55 7.03 -8.32
CA ILE A 168 -7.27 8.05 -9.10
C ILE A 168 -6.32 8.69 -10.10
N LEU A 169 -5.13 9.11 -9.66
CA LEU A 169 -4.14 9.72 -10.54
C LEU A 169 -3.62 8.75 -11.59
N TRP A 170 -3.27 7.53 -11.19
CA TRP A 170 -2.83 6.51 -12.12
C TRP A 170 -3.90 6.27 -13.21
N ARG A 171 -5.18 6.22 -12.82
CA ARG A 171 -6.30 6.06 -13.77
C ARG A 171 -6.46 7.25 -14.71
N CYS A 172 -6.12 8.47 -14.30
CA CYS A 172 -6.18 9.65 -15.15
C CYS A 172 -5.05 9.70 -16.20
N PHE A 173 -3.92 9.04 -15.93
CA PHE A 173 -2.73 9.03 -16.82
C PHE A 173 -2.63 7.78 -17.69
N CYS A 174 -3.37 6.72 -17.39
CA CYS A 174 -3.45 5.49 -18.19
C CYS A 174 -4.78 5.39 -18.93
#